data_fa7523c818446cb80afbdacf7dd1f163
#
_entry.id   fa7523c818446cb80afbdacf7dd1f163
#
_cell.length_a   1.000
_cell.length_b   1.000
_cell.length_c   1.000
_cell.angle_alpha   90.00
_cell.angle_beta   90.00
_cell.angle_gamma   90.00
#
_symmetry.space_group_name_H-M   'P 1'
#
loop_
_entity.id
_entity.type
_entity.pdbx_description
1 polymer ?
#
loop_
_entity_poly.entity_id
_entity_poly.type
_entity_poly.pdbx_seq_one_letter_code
_entity_poly.pdbx_strand_id
1 'polypeptide(L)'
;MKSRLQKFLLTGLAVVSLFLALSVNTVFGQRAQHAAVPFSNGEELVYQAEFNKGLLHGVDVAEFRFKANTEPVSTRGLSEDPLILRLVGDVTSKGLFPRIAGFRFHEHVESAVDPDPFTVLRTSKLEEQGKRVRASEAVFDHEARKVTWTERDPNQSQAPRISALEFSEPIQDILTVIYFLRTQKLEVGKSFDVPVSDSGRVFRFAVAVVERKQMKTVLGTVGTVRVDPSLFGADGMVQTRGSLSIWITDDSRRLPVRAQLKVDIGTFDIKLKRVSYNGGKGPR
;
A
#
# COMPACT_ATOMS: atom_id res chain seq x y z
N MET A 1 9.09 28.09 10.45
CA MET A 1 8.82 26.79 11.10
C MET A 1 7.58 26.09 10.50
N LYS A 2 6.42 26.76 10.35
CA LYS A 2 5.21 26.19 9.73
C LYS A 2 5.43 25.65 8.30
N SER A 3 6.19 26.34 7.43
CA SER A 3 6.40 25.90 6.03
C SER A 3 7.26 24.64 5.90
N ARG A 4 8.22 24.42 6.79
CA ARG A 4 9.02 23.17 6.82
C ARG A 4 8.20 22.02 7.38
N LEU A 5 7.39 22.27 8.42
CA LEU A 5 6.49 21.26 8.98
C LEU A 5 5.43 20.85 7.94
N GLN A 6 4.91 21.81 7.17
CA GLN A 6 3.91 21.58 6.13
C GLN A 6 4.47 20.76 4.95
N LYS A 7 5.71 21.08 4.51
CA LYS A 7 6.42 20.26 3.49
C LYS A 7 6.74 18.87 3.99
N PHE A 8 7.15 18.72 5.24
CA PHE A 8 7.47 17.44 5.89
C PHE A 8 6.22 16.58 6.14
N LEU A 9 5.12 17.20 6.56
CA LEU A 9 3.83 16.52 6.70
C LEU A 9 3.29 16.07 5.34
N LEU A 10 3.54 16.83 4.28
CA LEU A 10 3.23 16.48 2.89
C LEU A 10 4.00 15.23 2.45
N THR A 11 5.31 15.18 2.73
CA THR A 11 6.17 14.04 2.41
C THR A 11 5.89 12.85 3.35
N GLY A 12 5.65 13.11 4.62
CA GLY A 12 5.35 12.09 5.63
C GLY A 12 3.98 11.44 5.43
N LEU A 13 3.00 12.17 4.91
CA LEU A 13 1.67 11.63 4.65
C LEU A 13 1.61 10.85 3.33
N ALA A 14 2.35 11.28 2.31
CA ALA A 14 2.57 10.47 1.10
C ALA A 14 3.27 9.15 1.43
N VAL A 15 4.11 9.11 2.48
CA VAL A 15 4.78 7.89 2.98
C VAL A 15 3.85 7.00 3.79
N VAL A 16 2.83 7.57 4.41
CA VAL A 16 1.80 6.80 5.13
C VAL A 16 0.87 6.08 4.14
N SER A 17 0.73 6.60 2.90
CA SER A 17 0.12 5.89 1.77
C SER A 17 1.06 4.85 1.14
N LEU A 18 2.31 4.74 1.64
CA LEU A 18 3.39 4.04 1.01
C LEU A 18 3.80 2.77 1.76
N PHE A 19 3.21 1.68 1.43
CA PHE A 19 3.61 0.33 1.83
C PHE A 19 4.13 -0.47 0.62
N LEU A 20 5.41 -0.84 0.53
CA LEU A 20 6.05 -1.37 -0.65
C LEU A 20 7.24 -2.19 -0.60
N ALA A 21 7.49 -2.96 -1.31
CA ALA A 21 7.91 -3.55 -2.56
C ALA A 21 8.97 -4.64 -2.48
N LEU A 22 9.06 -5.58 -3.34
CA LEU A 22 10.09 -6.09 -4.14
C LEU A 22 10.31 -7.51 -4.60
N SER A 23 11.18 -7.80 -5.48
CA SER A 23 11.39 -8.55 -6.68
C SER A 23 12.03 -9.95 -6.69
N VAL A 24 12.24 -10.52 -7.68
CA VAL A 24 12.46 -11.45 -8.75
C VAL A 24 13.64 -12.42 -8.59
N ASN A 25 13.39 -13.71 -8.79
CA ASN A 25 14.27 -14.58 -9.57
C ASN A 25 13.41 -15.54 -10.39
N THR A 26 13.67 -15.53 -11.68
CA THR A 26 13.02 -16.30 -12.73
C THR A 26 13.23 -17.82 -12.56
N VAL A 27 12.14 -18.58 -12.50
CA VAL A 27 12.12 -19.97 -12.93
C VAL A 27 10.95 -20.12 -13.89
N PHE A 28 11.26 -20.47 -15.13
CA PHE A 28 10.31 -20.81 -16.18
C PHE A 28 9.60 -22.12 -15.86
N GLY A 29 8.29 -22.14 -16.02
CA GLY A 29 7.55 -23.29 -16.49
C GLY A 29 7.08 -24.32 -15.48
N GLN A 30 6.00 -24.01 -14.78
CA GLN A 30 4.91 -24.96 -14.50
C GLN A 30 3.63 -24.13 -14.41
N ARG A 31 2.55 -24.55 -15.11
CA ARG A 31 1.20 -24.04 -14.84
C ARG A 31 0.94 -24.22 -13.35
N ALA A 32 1.13 -23.14 -12.59
CA ALA A 32 0.85 -23.13 -11.16
C ALA A 32 -0.66 -23.34 -11.00
N GLN A 33 -1.05 -24.33 -10.20
CA GLN A 33 -2.35 -24.34 -9.55
C GLN A 33 -2.57 -22.94 -8.99
N HIS A 34 -3.75 -22.34 -9.20
CA HIS A 34 -4.13 -21.03 -8.68
C HIS A 34 -3.64 -20.90 -7.24
N ALA A 35 -2.59 -20.13 -7.03
CA ALA A 35 -2.08 -19.90 -5.69
C ALA A 35 -3.16 -19.13 -4.93
N ALA A 36 -3.82 -19.79 -3.98
CA ALA A 36 -4.88 -19.18 -3.19
C ALA A 36 -4.29 -17.91 -2.54
N VAL A 37 -4.78 -16.74 -2.94
CA VAL A 37 -4.36 -15.48 -2.33
C VAL A 37 -4.72 -15.47 -0.84
N PRO A 38 -3.87 -14.97 0.08
CA PRO A 38 -4.08 -15.05 1.52
C PRO A 38 -5.10 -14.03 2.04
N PHE A 39 -6.08 -13.66 1.22
CA PHE A 39 -7.16 -12.75 1.58
C PHE A 39 -8.47 -13.22 0.94
N SER A 40 -9.58 -12.97 1.65
CA SER A 40 -10.91 -13.41 1.25
C SER A 40 -11.66 -12.30 0.54
N ASN A 41 -12.59 -12.70 -0.35
CA ASN A 41 -13.54 -11.76 -0.92
C ASN A 41 -14.34 -11.05 0.18
N GLY A 42 -14.41 -9.71 0.11
CA GLY A 42 -15.04 -8.87 1.13
C GLY A 42 -14.22 -8.68 2.40
N GLU A 43 -12.91 -8.97 2.38
CA GLU A 43 -12.02 -8.62 3.48
C GLU A 43 -11.95 -7.10 3.65
N GLU A 44 -12.15 -6.62 4.87
CA GLU A 44 -11.91 -5.23 5.27
C GLU A 44 -10.95 -5.18 6.46
N LEU A 45 -9.88 -4.41 6.32
CA LEU A 45 -8.87 -4.15 7.34
C LEU A 45 -8.93 -2.68 7.74
N VAL A 46 -9.09 -2.39 9.03
CA VAL A 46 -9.11 -1.01 9.55
C VAL A 46 -7.95 -0.80 10.49
N TYR A 47 -7.15 0.24 10.20
CA TYR A 47 -5.99 0.61 11.01
C TYR A 47 -6.15 2.03 11.53
N GLN A 48 -5.46 2.30 12.64
CA GLN A 48 -5.33 3.63 13.23
C GLN A 48 -3.85 3.99 13.35
N ALA A 49 -3.51 5.19 12.90
CA ALA A 49 -2.18 5.76 13.08
C ALA A 49 -2.15 6.66 14.30
N GLU A 50 -1.16 6.43 15.16
CA GLU A 50 -0.85 7.21 16.34
C GLU A 50 0.50 7.89 16.14
N PHE A 51 0.58 9.18 16.44
CA PHE A 51 1.82 9.95 16.39
C PHE A 51 2.47 10.02 17.76
N ASN A 52 3.81 9.87 17.78
CA ASN A 52 4.63 9.91 18.99
C ASN A 52 5.85 10.82 18.76
N LYS A 53 6.02 11.83 19.62
CA LYS A 53 7.23 12.67 19.68
C LYS A 53 7.35 13.40 21.00
N GLY A 54 8.46 13.20 21.70
CA GLY A 54 8.70 13.84 22.99
C GLY A 54 7.60 13.51 24.00
N LEU A 55 6.88 14.51 24.48
CA LEU A 55 5.75 14.34 25.42
C LEU A 55 4.43 13.94 24.75
N LEU A 56 4.36 13.98 23.42
CA LEU A 56 3.18 13.56 22.66
C LEU A 56 3.26 12.05 22.40
N HIS A 57 2.40 11.28 23.05
CA HIS A 57 2.31 9.83 22.88
C HIS A 57 0.88 9.40 22.53
N GLY A 58 0.75 8.51 21.56
CA GLY A 58 -0.53 7.91 21.19
C GLY A 58 -1.56 8.89 20.63
N VAL A 59 -1.11 9.97 19.98
CA VAL A 59 -2.01 10.96 19.39
C VAL A 59 -2.56 10.46 18.08
N ASP A 60 -3.86 10.21 18.02
CA ASP A 60 -4.54 9.79 16.81
C ASP A 60 -4.41 10.83 15.69
N VAL A 61 -3.92 10.38 14.52
CA VAL A 61 -3.66 11.27 13.38
C VAL A 61 -4.34 10.82 12.09
N ALA A 62 -4.55 9.52 11.88
CA ALA A 62 -5.20 9.01 10.68
C ALA A 62 -5.87 7.65 10.91
N GLU A 63 -6.86 7.35 10.09
CA GLU A 63 -7.43 6.00 9.89
C GLU A 63 -7.14 5.54 8.48
N PHE A 64 -6.83 4.24 8.35
CA PHE A 64 -6.69 3.55 7.09
C PHE A 64 -7.72 2.45 7.00
N ARG A 65 -8.33 2.31 5.85
CA ARG A 65 -9.28 1.25 5.56
C ARG A 65 -8.89 0.61 4.24
N PHE A 66 -8.65 -0.69 4.26
CA PHE A 66 -8.34 -1.47 3.07
C PHE A 66 -9.40 -2.53 2.84
N LYS A 67 -9.83 -2.68 1.59
CA LYS A 67 -10.81 -3.69 1.18
C LYS A 67 -10.29 -4.48 0.01
N ALA A 68 -10.65 -5.78 -0.02
CA ALA A 68 -10.39 -6.69 -1.12
C ALA A 68 -11.70 -7.35 -1.56
N ASN A 69 -12.07 -7.16 -2.81
CA ASN A 69 -13.25 -7.77 -3.42
C ASN A 69 -12.85 -8.46 -4.73
N THR A 70 -13.46 -9.61 -5.00
CA THR A 70 -13.33 -10.30 -6.28
C THR A 70 -14.57 -10.04 -7.09
N GLU A 71 -14.41 -9.56 -8.31
CA GLU A 71 -15.50 -9.22 -9.22
C GLU A 71 -15.33 -9.96 -10.55
N PRO A 72 -16.40 -10.58 -11.11
CA PRO A 72 -16.34 -11.13 -12.46
C PRO A 72 -16.29 -10.00 -13.49
N VAL A 73 -15.41 -10.12 -14.48
CA VAL A 73 -15.39 -9.23 -15.63
C VAL A 73 -16.29 -9.84 -16.71
N SER A 74 -17.44 -9.23 -16.93
CA SER A 74 -18.38 -9.68 -17.97
C SER A 74 -17.76 -9.48 -19.36
N THR A 75 -17.17 -10.53 -19.89
CA THR A 75 -16.67 -10.60 -21.26
C THR A 75 -17.69 -11.38 -22.11
N ARG A 76 -18.42 -10.67 -22.98
CA ARG A 76 -19.41 -11.30 -23.87
C ARG A 76 -18.72 -12.38 -24.71
N GLY A 77 -19.07 -13.66 -24.44
CA GLY A 77 -18.70 -14.78 -25.28
C GLY A 77 -17.66 -15.77 -24.74
N LEU A 78 -17.17 -15.59 -23.51
CA LEU A 78 -16.35 -16.60 -22.84
C LEU A 78 -17.22 -17.54 -21.99
N SER A 79 -16.79 -18.78 -21.83
CA SER A 79 -17.48 -19.80 -21.03
C SER A 79 -17.40 -19.53 -19.52
N GLU A 80 -16.40 -18.75 -19.08
CA GLU A 80 -16.22 -18.27 -17.71
C GLU A 80 -15.71 -16.83 -17.77
N ASP A 81 -16.32 -15.92 -17.00
CA ASP A 81 -15.85 -14.55 -16.88
C ASP A 81 -14.54 -14.54 -16.06
N PRO A 82 -13.47 -13.90 -16.55
CA PRO A 82 -12.25 -13.75 -15.78
C PRO A 82 -12.54 -12.97 -14.50
N LEU A 83 -11.92 -13.38 -13.40
CA LEU A 83 -12.02 -12.70 -12.11
C LEU A 83 -10.99 -11.58 -12.04
N ILE A 84 -11.42 -10.40 -11.62
CA ILE A 84 -10.55 -9.28 -11.24
C ILE A 84 -10.65 -9.08 -9.73
N LEU A 85 -9.50 -8.91 -9.10
CA LEU A 85 -9.43 -8.49 -7.72
C LEU A 85 -9.44 -6.95 -7.67
N ARG A 86 -10.46 -6.38 -7.05
CA ARG A 86 -10.53 -4.95 -6.75
C ARG A 86 -10.03 -4.70 -5.34
N LEU A 87 -8.96 -3.95 -5.23
CA LEU A 87 -8.43 -3.47 -3.97
C LEU A 87 -8.81 -2.00 -3.79
N VAL A 88 -9.25 -1.63 -2.59
CA VAL A 88 -9.63 -0.25 -2.24
C VAL A 88 -8.89 0.15 -0.98
N GLY A 89 -8.27 1.32 -1.00
CA GLY A 89 -7.61 1.95 0.13
C GLY A 89 -8.17 3.34 0.40
N ASP A 90 -8.58 3.59 1.63
CA ASP A 90 -8.99 4.90 2.11
C ASP A 90 -8.09 5.33 3.26
N VAL A 91 -7.54 6.55 3.19
CA VAL A 91 -6.77 7.17 4.25
C VAL A 91 -7.41 8.49 4.62
N THR A 92 -7.78 8.65 5.89
CA THR A 92 -8.43 9.88 6.36
C THR A 92 -7.73 10.42 7.61
N SER A 93 -7.38 11.69 7.59
CA SER A 93 -6.82 12.36 8.77
C SER A 93 -7.84 12.44 9.90
N LYS A 94 -7.40 12.13 11.15
CA LYS A 94 -8.24 12.11 12.35
C LYS A 94 -7.63 12.91 13.51
N GLY A 95 -8.41 13.04 14.56
CA GLY A 95 -7.97 13.55 15.85
C GLY A 95 -7.40 14.97 15.77
N LEU A 96 -6.21 15.15 16.32
CA LEU A 96 -5.53 16.44 16.36
C LEU A 96 -4.78 16.80 15.07
N PHE A 97 -4.63 15.87 14.12
CA PHE A 97 -3.86 16.10 12.90
C PHE A 97 -4.31 17.32 12.12
N PRO A 98 -5.63 17.54 11.82
CA PRO A 98 -6.07 18.72 11.11
C PRO A 98 -5.74 20.05 11.82
N ARG A 99 -5.66 20.03 13.16
CA ARG A 99 -5.29 21.22 13.96
C ARG A 99 -3.78 21.49 13.92
N ILE A 100 -2.97 20.44 13.94
CA ILE A 100 -1.50 20.54 13.91
C ILE A 100 -1.00 20.85 12.51
N ALA A 101 -1.53 20.18 11.49
CA ALA A 101 -1.14 20.33 10.09
C ALA A 101 -1.76 21.59 9.45
N GLY A 102 -2.91 22.05 9.94
CA GLY A 102 -3.67 23.17 9.39
C GLY A 102 -4.54 22.81 8.18
N PHE A 103 -4.68 21.52 7.85
CA PHE A 103 -5.56 21.03 6.80
C PHE A 103 -6.05 19.61 7.11
N ARG A 104 -7.14 19.20 6.46
CA ARG A 104 -7.61 17.82 6.40
C ARG A 104 -6.96 17.12 5.23
N PHE A 105 -6.74 15.82 5.39
CA PHE A 105 -6.26 14.94 4.34
C PHE A 105 -7.22 13.76 4.16
N HIS A 106 -7.51 13.45 2.91
CA HIS A 106 -8.20 12.24 2.49
C HIS A 106 -7.55 11.73 1.21
N GLU A 107 -7.27 10.44 1.16
CA GLU A 107 -6.80 9.75 -0.04
C GLU A 107 -7.65 8.52 -0.25
N HIS A 108 -8.14 8.36 -1.48
CA HIS A 108 -8.86 7.20 -1.95
C HIS A 108 -8.10 6.59 -3.12
N VAL A 109 -7.78 5.30 -3.03
CA VAL A 109 -7.06 4.54 -4.07
C VAL A 109 -7.87 3.30 -4.41
N GLU A 110 -8.07 3.05 -5.70
CA GLU A 110 -8.61 1.79 -6.21
C GLU A 110 -7.63 1.16 -7.18
N SER A 111 -7.37 -0.13 -7.02
CA SER A 111 -6.53 -0.91 -7.93
C SER A 111 -7.28 -2.13 -8.44
N ALA A 112 -7.27 -2.30 -9.75
CA ALA A 112 -7.72 -3.51 -10.42
C ALA A 112 -6.52 -4.43 -10.66
N VAL A 113 -6.61 -5.68 -10.23
CA VAL A 113 -5.52 -6.65 -10.20
C VAL A 113 -5.98 -7.94 -10.85
N ASP A 114 -5.15 -8.49 -11.74
CA ASP A 114 -5.26 -9.89 -12.13
C ASP A 114 -4.75 -10.75 -10.96
N PRO A 115 -5.58 -11.62 -10.38
CA PRO A 115 -5.15 -12.43 -9.24
C PRO A 115 -4.13 -13.52 -9.60
N ASP A 116 -4.00 -13.88 -10.88
CA ASP A 116 -3.13 -14.95 -11.36
C ASP A 116 -2.46 -14.63 -12.73
N PRO A 117 -1.17 -14.21 -12.76
CA PRO A 117 -0.32 -13.87 -11.62
C PRO A 117 -0.76 -12.55 -10.97
N PHE A 118 -0.46 -12.36 -9.69
CA PHE A 118 -0.85 -11.14 -8.96
C PHE A 118 -0.23 -9.89 -9.58
N THR A 119 -0.99 -9.22 -10.47
CA THR A 119 -0.49 -8.22 -11.41
C THR A 119 -1.45 -7.01 -11.48
N VAL A 120 -0.95 -5.82 -11.21
CA VAL A 120 -1.77 -4.60 -11.31
C VAL A 120 -2.09 -4.25 -12.77
N LEU A 121 -3.36 -3.98 -13.05
CA LEU A 121 -3.86 -3.60 -14.38
C LEU A 121 -4.15 -2.10 -14.47
N ARG A 122 -4.71 -1.54 -13.42
CA ARG A 122 -5.09 -0.13 -13.35
C ARG A 122 -5.14 0.33 -11.90
N THR A 123 -4.71 1.57 -11.67
CA THR A 123 -4.86 2.25 -10.39
C THR A 123 -5.52 3.59 -10.62
N SER A 124 -6.52 3.95 -9.82
CA SER A 124 -7.06 5.31 -9.72
C SER A 124 -6.87 5.85 -8.32
N LYS A 125 -6.49 7.11 -8.20
CA LYS A 125 -6.23 7.77 -6.93
C LYS A 125 -6.86 9.16 -6.90
N LEU A 126 -7.57 9.47 -5.82
CA LEU A 126 -8.03 10.81 -5.48
C LEU A 126 -7.36 11.23 -4.18
N GLU A 127 -6.63 12.33 -4.22
CA GLU A 127 -5.95 12.93 -3.06
C GLU A 127 -6.57 14.31 -2.78
N GLU A 128 -7.07 14.51 -1.58
CA GLU A 128 -7.64 15.75 -1.09
C GLU A 128 -6.82 16.27 0.09
N GLN A 129 -6.25 17.45 -0.05
CA GLN A 129 -5.36 18.06 0.93
C GLN A 129 -5.72 19.53 1.15
N GLY A 130 -6.61 19.76 2.09
CA GLY A 130 -7.21 21.08 2.29
C GLY A 130 -8.01 21.49 1.05
N LYS A 131 -7.54 22.52 0.33
CA LYS A 131 -8.17 22.99 -0.94
C LYS A 131 -7.56 22.34 -2.19
N ARG A 132 -6.46 21.61 -2.04
CA ARG A 132 -5.78 20.96 -3.16
C ARG A 132 -6.43 19.60 -3.40
N VAL A 133 -6.86 19.37 -4.63
CA VAL A 133 -7.38 18.09 -5.08
C VAL A 133 -6.53 17.58 -6.24
N ARG A 134 -6.21 16.31 -6.23
CA ARG A 134 -5.53 15.62 -7.33
C ARG A 134 -6.28 14.35 -7.65
N ALA A 135 -6.61 14.16 -8.90
CA ALA A 135 -7.07 12.89 -9.43
C ALA A 135 -6.00 12.33 -10.36
N SER A 136 -5.58 11.11 -10.14
CA SER A 136 -4.62 10.45 -11.01
C SER A 136 -5.06 9.03 -11.36
N GLU A 137 -4.55 8.56 -12.47
CA GLU A 137 -4.78 7.22 -12.99
C GLU A 137 -3.48 6.66 -13.55
N ALA A 138 -3.21 5.39 -13.28
CA ALA A 138 -2.15 4.62 -13.91
C ALA A 138 -2.76 3.40 -14.64
N VAL A 139 -2.42 3.21 -15.90
CA VAL A 139 -2.81 2.05 -16.70
C VAL A 139 -1.55 1.27 -17.05
N PHE A 140 -1.56 -0.03 -16.74
CA PHE A 140 -0.42 -0.92 -16.90
C PHE A 140 -0.63 -1.84 -18.10
N ASP A 141 0.17 -1.65 -19.13
CA ASP A 141 0.26 -2.52 -20.29
C ASP A 141 1.42 -3.49 -20.08
N HIS A 142 1.10 -4.72 -19.69
CA HIS A 142 2.10 -5.76 -19.41
C HIS A 142 2.69 -6.36 -20.67
N GLU A 143 1.99 -6.32 -21.80
CA GLU A 143 2.51 -6.77 -23.10
C GLU A 143 3.57 -5.78 -23.62
N ALA A 144 3.22 -4.49 -23.64
CA ALA A 144 4.15 -3.43 -24.00
C ALA A 144 5.14 -3.08 -22.89
N ARG A 145 4.99 -3.61 -21.66
CA ARG A 145 5.80 -3.30 -20.46
C ARG A 145 5.84 -1.80 -20.18
N LYS A 146 4.69 -1.15 -20.25
CA LYS A 146 4.56 0.30 -20.15
C LYS A 146 3.45 0.69 -19.19
N VAL A 147 3.74 1.60 -18.27
CA VAL A 147 2.74 2.25 -17.43
C VAL A 147 2.50 3.68 -17.92
N THR A 148 1.25 4.02 -18.19
CA THR A 148 0.83 5.38 -18.52
C THR A 148 0.14 5.98 -17.30
N TRP A 149 0.70 7.05 -16.77
CA TRP A 149 0.18 7.79 -15.64
C TRP A 149 -0.38 9.14 -16.09
N THR A 150 -1.55 9.48 -15.62
CA THR A 150 -2.25 10.73 -15.90
C THR A 150 -2.66 11.39 -14.59
N GLU A 151 -2.38 12.67 -14.41
CA GLU A 151 -2.79 13.46 -13.23
C GLU A 151 -3.48 14.75 -13.67
N ARG A 152 -4.54 15.12 -12.96
CA ARG A 152 -5.22 16.40 -13.11
C ARG A 152 -5.69 16.92 -11.76
N ASP A 153 -5.85 18.22 -11.66
CA ASP A 153 -6.67 18.86 -10.61
C ASP A 153 -8.11 18.97 -11.15
N PRO A 154 -9.09 18.26 -10.57
CA PRO A 154 -10.49 18.32 -11.06
C PRO A 154 -11.13 19.70 -10.94
N ASN A 155 -10.56 20.58 -10.08
CA ASN A 155 -11.06 21.95 -9.84
C ASN A 155 -10.42 22.99 -10.76
N GLN A 156 -9.52 22.57 -11.66
CA GLN A 156 -8.80 23.45 -12.57
C GLN A 156 -8.97 23.01 -14.03
N SER A 157 -9.06 23.98 -14.93
CA SER A 157 -9.20 23.71 -16.39
C SER A 157 -7.85 23.44 -17.08
N GLN A 158 -6.80 23.12 -16.34
CA GLN A 158 -5.50 22.80 -16.90
C GLN A 158 -5.50 21.41 -17.56
N ALA A 159 -4.71 21.28 -18.63
CA ALA A 159 -4.50 19.99 -19.27
C ALA A 159 -3.87 18.99 -18.28
N PRO A 160 -4.26 17.71 -18.34
CA PRO A 160 -3.68 16.69 -17.48
C PRO A 160 -2.19 16.53 -17.76
N ARG A 161 -1.43 16.24 -16.72
CA ARG A 161 -0.04 15.79 -16.85
C ARG A 161 -0.05 14.31 -17.19
N ILE A 162 0.71 13.92 -18.22
CA ILE A 162 0.83 12.54 -18.65
C ILE A 162 2.30 12.15 -18.62
N SER A 163 2.59 10.98 -18.05
CA SER A 163 3.91 10.34 -18.07
C SER A 163 3.74 8.90 -18.51
N ALA A 164 4.62 8.44 -19.38
CA ALA A 164 4.67 7.05 -19.78
C ALA A 164 6.07 6.51 -19.48
N LEU A 165 6.13 5.39 -18.76
CA LEU A 165 7.36 4.79 -18.24
C LEU A 165 7.40 3.31 -18.60
N GLU A 166 8.57 2.83 -18.94
CA GLU A 166 8.80 1.41 -19.17
C GLU A 166 9.13 0.70 -17.86
N PHE A 167 8.76 -0.58 -17.78
CA PHE A 167 9.16 -1.47 -16.69
C PHE A 167 9.56 -2.84 -17.23
N SER A 168 10.57 -3.45 -16.63
CA SER A 168 11.12 -4.74 -17.08
C SER A 168 10.56 -5.96 -16.37
N GLU A 169 9.76 -5.77 -15.33
CA GLU A 169 9.32 -6.82 -14.39
C GLU A 169 7.86 -6.61 -13.99
N PRO A 170 7.21 -7.64 -13.40
CA PRO A 170 5.91 -7.44 -12.79
C PRO A 170 5.97 -6.30 -11.77
N ILE A 171 5.15 -5.27 -11.98
CA ILE A 171 5.17 -4.04 -11.19
C ILE A 171 3.94 -3.96 -10.31
N GLN A 172 4.08 -3.34 -9.14
CA GLN A 172 2.99 -3.06 -8.21
C GLN A 172 2.69 -1.55 -8.19
N ASP A 173 1.53 -1.19 -7.67
CA ASP A 173 1.25 0.17 -7.23
C ASP A 173 1.34 0.27 -5.70
N ILE A 174 1.08 1.46 -5.16
CA ILE A 174 1.19 1.75 -3.73
C ILE A 174 0.20 0.94 -2.85
N LEU A 175 -0.95 0.54 -3.39
CA LEU A 175 -1.94 -0.25 -2.67
C LEU A 175 -1.70 -1.75 -2.85
N THR A 176 -1.46 -2.18 -4.09
CA THR A 176 -1.30 -3.60 -4.42
C THR A 176 -0.13 -4.24 -3.71
N VAL A 177 0.91 -3.49 -3.47
CA VAL A 177 2.10 -3.98 -2.77
C VAL A 177 1.83 -4.41 -1.32
N ILE A 178 0.88 -3.80 -0.62
CA ILE A 178 0.46 -4.25 0.72
C ILE A 178 -0.07 -5.68 0.66
N TYR A 179 -0.86 -5.97 -0.37
CA TYR A 179 -1.41 -7.29 -0.63
C TYR A 179 -0.37 -8.25 -1.23
N PHE A 180 0.51 -7.75 -2.10
CA PHE A 180 1.62 -8.53 -2.65
C PHE A 180 2.56 -9.08 -1.58
N LEU A 181 2.90 -8.29 -0.56
CA LEU A 181 3.70 -8.77 0.58
C LEU A 181 3.07 -9.98 1.28
N ARG A 182 1.75 -10.07 1.29
CA ARG A 182 1.03 -11.20 1.89
C ARG A 182 1.14 -12.48 1.07
N THR A 183 1.43 -12.38 -0.23
CA THR A 183 1.64 -13.55 -1.09
C THR A 183 3.08 -14.08 -1.04
N GLN A 184 4.02 -13.30 -0.48
CA GLN A 184 5.44 -13.64 -0.51
C GLN A 184 5.83 -14.65 0.57
N LYS A 185 6.85 -15.48 0.26
CA LYS A 185 7.48 -16.36 1.26
C LYS A 185 8.45 -15.55 2.11
N LEU A 186 8.06 -15.24 3.35
CA LEU A 186 8.84 -14.43 4.27
C LEU A 186 9.81 -15.30 5.08
N GLU A 187 11.05 -15.43 4.63
CA GLU A 187 12.14 -16.17 5.30
C GLU A 187 13.09 -15.19 5.97
N VAL A 188 13.26 -15.29 7.30
CA VAL A 188 14.18 -14.44 8.06
C VAL A 188 15.61 -14.53 7.50
N GLY A 189 16.26 -13.39 7.35
CA GLY A 189 17.60 -13.26 6.78
C GLY A 189 17.61 -13.17 5.24
N LYS A 190 16.45 -13.29 4.58
CA LYS A 190 16.32 -13.06 3.13
C LYS A 190 15.87 -11.64 2.86
N SER A 191 16.15 -11.16 1.68
CA SER A 191 15.61 -9.93 1.10
C SER A 191 15.16 -10.20 -0.32
N PHE A 192 14.27 -9.39 -0.77
CA PHE A 192 13.75 -9.46 -2.12
C PHE A 192 13.39 -8.08 -2.63
N ASP A 193 13.46 -7.79 -3.96
CA ASP A 193 13.26 -6.51 -4.61
C ASP A 193 11.95 -6.40 -5.40
N VAL A 194 11.01 -5.37 -5.36
CA VAL A 194 9.78 -5.14 -6.16
C VAL A 194 9.81 -3.77 -6.84
N PRO A 195 9.48 -3.66 -8.05
CA PRO A 195 9.23 -2.40 -8.69
C PRO A 195 7.84 -1.88 -8.31
N VAL A 196 7.76 -0.59 -8.09
CA VAL A 196 6.50 0.09 -7.78
C VAL A 196 6.35 1.33 -8.62
N SER A 197 5.16 1.50 -9.18
CA SER A 197 4.77 2.73 -9.84
C SER A 197 3.91 3.58 -8.92
N ASP A 198 4.33 4.82 -8.69
CA ASP A 198 3.53 5.85 -8.05
C ASP A 198 3.84 7.24 -8.62
N SER A 199 2.81 8.07 -8.74
CA SER A 199 2.91 9.49 -9.11
C SER A 199 3.75 9.74 -10.38
N GLY A 200 3.62 8.87 -11.39
CA GLY A 200 4.33 8.97 -12.67
C GLY A 200 5.83 8.67 -12.57
N ARG A 201 6.23 7.84 -11.61
CA ARG A 201 7.61 7.35 -11.42
C ARG A 201 7.59 5.85 -11.14
N VAL A 202 8.69 5.19 -11.47
CA VAL A 202 8.95 3.79 -11.10
C VAL A 202 10.09 3.77 -10.10
N PHE A 203 9.88 3.07 -9.00
CA PHE A 203 10.85 2.88 -7.93
C PHE A 203 11.16 1.40 -7.77
N ARG A 204 12.30 1.09 -7.19
CA ARG A 204 12.67 -0.25 -6.76
C ARG A 204 13.25 -0.18 -5.36
N PHE A 205 12.78 -1.01 -4.45
CA PHE A 205 13.32 -1.03 -3.09
C PHE A 205 13.66 -2.43 -2.64
N ALA A 206 14.55 -2.57 -1.64
CA ALA A 206 14.84 -3.77 -0.90
C ALA A 206 13.88 -3.95 0.30
N VAL A 207 13.23 -5.14 0.49
CA VAL A 207 12.55 -5.53 1.73
C VAL A 207 13.34 -6.63 2.42
N ALA A 208 13.94 -6.32 3.52
CA ALA A 208 14.58 -7.30 4.36
C ALA A 208 13.55 -8.00 5.24
N VAL A 209 13.58 -9.33 5.30
CA VAL A 209 12.84 -10.11 6.30
C VAL A 209 13.72 -10.27 7.53
N VAL A 210 13.38 -9.59 8.63
CA VAL A 210 14.33 -9.31 9.71
C VAL A 210 14.23 -10.29 10.88
N GLU A 211 13.01 -10.51 11.38
CA GLU A 211 12.83 -11.30 12.61
C GLU A 211 11.43 -11.93 12.67
N ARG A 212 11.30 -12.96 13.51
CA ARG A 212 10.01 -13.45 14.00
C ARG A 212 9.86 -13.14 15.48
N LYS A 213 8.64 -12.71 15.87
CA LYS A 213 8.34 -12.50 17.29
C LYS A 213 6.84 -12.61 17.57
N GLN A 214 6.52 -12.89 18.83
CA GLN A 214 5.15 -12.80 19.32
C GLN A 214 4.77 -11.34 19.56
N MET A 215 3.56 -10.96 19.14
CA MET A 215 3.01 -9.63 19.35
C MET A 215 1.59 -9.69 19.87
N LYS A 216 1.28 -8.84 20.86
CA LYS A 216 -0.09 -8.59 21.30
C LYS A 216 -0.78 -7.63 20.33
N THR A 217 -1.88 -8.06 19.73
CA THR A 217 -2.63 -7.33 18.71
C THR A 217 -4.13 -7.41 19.01
N VAL A 218 -4.95 -6.80 18.14
CA VAL A 218 -6.42 -6.97 18.20
C VAL A 218 -6.87 -8.42 17.96
N LEU A 219 -6.01 -9.24 17.35
CA LEU A 219 -6.24 -10.68 17.10
C LEU A 219 -5.80 -11.56 18.28
N GLY A 220 -5.43 -10.96 19.42
CA GLY A 220 -4.77 -11.65 20.52
C GLY A 220 -3.24 -11.63 20.40
N THR A 221 -2.56 -12.57 21.05
CA THR A 221 -1.11 -12.78 20.88
C THR A 221 -0.87 -13.67 19.68
N VAL A 222 -0.21 -13.14 18.66
CA VAL A 222 0.08 -13.83 17.38
C VAL A 222 1.56 -13.82 17.06
N GLY A 223 2.04 -14.87 16.40
CA GLY A 223 3.37 -14.87 15.77
C GLY A 223 3.38 -13.88 14.61
N THR A 224 4.46 -13.11 14.49
CA THR A 224 4.64 -12.16 13.40
C THR A 224 6.03 -12.26 12.78
N VAL A 225 6.12 -11.92 11.51
CA VAL A 225 7.37 -11.69 10.78
C VAL A 225 7.50 -10.19 10.53
N ARG A 226 8.65 -9.60 10.87
CA ARG A 226 8.96 -8.21 10.56
C ARG A 226 9.66 -8.12 9.21
N VAL A 227 9.17 -7.20 8.39
CA VAL A 227 9.81 -6.79 7.14
C VAL A 227 10.14 -5.30 7.18
N ASP A 228 11.33 -4.95 6.70
CA ASP A 228 11.83 -3.57 6.68
C ASP A 228 12.09 -3.15 5.21
N PRO A 229 11.18 -2.41 4.58
CA PRO A 229 11.38 -1.89 3.23
C PRO A 229 12.33 -0.69 3.20
N SER A 230 13.24 -0.67 2.22
CA SER A 230 14.25 0.38 2.01
C SER A 230 13.70 1.54 1.19
N LEU A 231 12.77 2.32 1.77
CA LEU A 231 12.05 3.39 1.07
C LEU A 231 12.77 4.73 1.09
N PHE A 232 13.67 4.94 2.06
CA PHE A 232 14.24 6.22 2.42
C PHE A 232 15.64 6.41 1.85
N GLY A 233 15.97 7.63 1.47
CA GLY A 233 17.30 8.02 0.99
C GLY A 233 17.23 8.97 -0.20
N ALA A 234 18.40 9.40 -0.69
CA ALA A 234 18.49 10.33 -1.81
C ALA A 234 17.82 9.78 -3.08
N ASP A 235 18.01 8.48 -3.36
CA ASP A 235 17.45 7.78 -4.51
C ASP A 235 16.16 7.01 -4.17
N GLY A 236 15.72 7.08 -2.91
CA GLY A 236 14.53 6.41 -2.43
C GLY A 236 13.24 7.09 -2.91
N MET A 237 12.13 6.38 -2.77
CA MET A 237 10.81 6.95 -3.01
C MET A 237 10.54 8.14 -2.06
N VAL A 238 11.08 8.08 -0.85
CA VAL A 238 11.03 9.13 0.16
C VAL A 238 12.41 9.76 0.35
N GLN A 239 12.59 10.94 -0.24
CA GLN A 239 13.87 11.67 -0.22
C GLN A 239 14.12 12.38 1.10
N THR A 240 14.00 11.66 2.22
CA THR A 240 14.31 12.13 3.57
C THR A 240 14.88 10.98 4.39
N ARG A 241 15.33 11.26 5.62
CA ARG A 241 15.75 10.22 6.56
C ARG A 241 14.52 9.58 7.20
N GLY A 242 14.57 8.27 7.34
CA GLY A 242 13.51 7.55 7.99
C GLY A 242 13.68 6.04 7.91
N SER A 243 12.72 5.32 8.47
CA SER A 243 12.60 3.87 8.34
C SER A 243 11.15 3.45 8.46
N LEU A 244 10.80 2.38 7.78
CA LEU A 244 9.52 1.70 7.89
C LEU A 244 9.75 0.26 8.31
N SER A 245 9.02 -0.20 9.32
CA SER A 245 8.97 -1.60 9.74
C SER A 245 7.52 -2.07 9.71
N ILE A 246 7.26 -3.26 9.17
CA ILE A 246 5.92 -3.84 9.05
C ILE A 246 5.94 -5.22 9.71
N TRP A 247 4.95 -5.50 10.57
CA TRP A 247 4.75 -6.80 11.18
C TRP A 247 3.55 -7.49 10.57
N ILE A 248 3.79 -8.65 9.97
CA ILE A 248 2.80 -9.48 9.26
C ILE A 248 2.60 -10.75 10.07
N THR A 249 1.37 -11.23 10.25
CA THR A 249 1.11 -12.49 10.95
C THR A 249 1.80 -13.67 10.26
N ASP A 250 2.42 -14.55 11.05
CA ASP A 250 3.10 -15.77 10.56
C ASP A 250 2.11 -16.95 10.46
N ASP A 251 0.93 -16.68 9.89
CA ASP A 251 -0.13 -17.64 9.63
C ASP A 251 -0.58 -17.55 8.15
N SER A 252 -1.55 -18.36 7.75
CA SER A 252 -2.05 -18.42 6.37
C SER A 252 -2.70 -17.11 5.89
N ARG A 253 -3.19 -16.27 6.80
CA ARG A 253 -3.84 -14.99 6.48
C ARG A 253 -2.85 -13.89 6.13
N ARG A 254 -1.60 -13.98 6.63
CA ARG A 254 -0.53 -12.99 6.37
C ARG A 254 -0.99 -11.54 6.58
N LEU A 255 -1.71 -11.28 7.68
CA LEU A 255 -2.27 -9.94 7.97
C LEU A 255 -1.17 -8.99 8.46
N PRO A 256 -0.98 -7.81 7.84
CA PRO A 256 -0.19 -6.75 8.44
C PRO A 256 -0.89 -6.25 9.71
N VAL A 257 -0.32 -6.49 10.87
CA VAL A 257 -0.95 -6.13 12.16
C VAL A 257 -0.42 -4.83 12.74
N ARG A 258 0.77 -4.43 12.30
CA ARG A 258 1.39 -3.17 12.70
C ARG A 258 2.35 -2.67 11.63
N ALA A 259 2.43 -1.35 11.47
CA ALA A 259 3.54 -0.69 10.80
C ALA A 259 4.07 0.45 11.67
N GLN A 260 5.36 0.66 11.64
CA GLN A 260 6.01 1.76 12.34
C GLN A 260 6.85 2.57 11.36
N LEU A 261 6.47 3.82 11.16
CA LEU A 261 7.17 4.78 10.35
C LEU A 261 7.93 5.76 11.25
N LYS A 262 9.24 5.80 11.13
CA LYS A 262 10.11 6.76 11.83
C LYS A 262 10.61 7.78 10.82
N VAL A 263 10.44 9.04 11.11
CA VAL A 263 10.94 10.18 10.34
C VAL A 263 11.39 11.30 11.28
N ASP A 264 12.08 12.30 10.77
CA ASP A 264 12.67 13.38 11.60
C ASP A 264 11.63 14.11 12.46
N ILE A 265 10.38 14.19 12.02
CA ILE A 265 9.31 14.85 12.76
C ILE A 265 8.75 14.00 13.92
N GLY A 266 9.00 12.69 13.96
CA GLY A 266 8.51 11.76 14.98
C GLY A 266 8.25 10.36 14.44
N THR A 267 7.53 9.56 15.21
CA THR A 267 7.16 8.19 14.89
C THR A 267 5.66 8.07 14.72
N PHE A 268 5.25 7.46 13.60
CA PHE A 268 3.87 7.03 13.37
C PHE A 268 3.77 5.53 13.62
N ASP A 269 2.85 5.13 14.49
CA ASP A 269 2.59 3.74 14.84
C ASP A 269 1.20 3.37 14.32
N ILE A 270 1.15 2.59 13.26
CA ILE A 270 -0.07 2.21 12.55
C ILE A 270 -0.45 0.80 13.00
N LYS A 271 -1.60 0.64 13.64
CA LYS A 271 -2.02 -0.61 14.27
C LYS A 271 -3.34 -1.08 13.69
N LEU A 272 -3.43 -2.37 13.38
CA LEU A 272 -4.69 -3.02 13.03
C LEU A 272 -5.68 -2.92 14.21
N LYS A 273 -6.88 -2.41 13.94
CA LYS A 273 -7.95 -2.26 14.93
C LYS A 273 -9.12 -3.22 14.67
N ARG A 274 -9.36 -3.57 13.41
CA ARG A 274 -10.45 -4.46 13.03
C ARG A 274 -10.14 -5.21 11.74
N VAL A 275 -10.57 -6.47 11.71
CA VAL A 275 -10.69 -7.29 10.50
C VAL A 275 -12.14 -7.71 10.38
N SER A 276 -12.74 -7.57 9.23
CA SER A 276 -14.09 -8.06 8.93
C SER A 276 -14.14 -8.66 7.52
N TYR A 277 -15.14 -9.51 7.30
CA TYR A 277 -15.35 -10.20 6.03
C TYR A 277 -16.82 -10.13 5.65
N ASN A 278 -17.15 -9.86 4.39
CA ASN A 278 -18.52 -9.93 3.92
C ASN A 278 -18.98 -11.40 3.93
N GLY A 279 -19.95 -11.74 4.81
CA GLY A 279 -20.43 -13.13 4.99
C GLY A 279 -20.06 -13.78 6.32
N GLY A 280 -19.41 -13.08 7.24
CA GLY A 280 -19.37 -13.43 8.68
C GLY A 280 -18.28 -14.39 9.14
N LYS A 281 -17.49 -15.04 8.27
CA LYS A 281 -16.34 -15.85 8.70
C LYS A 281 -15.18 -15.65 7.72
N GLY A 282 -14.07 -15.15 8.23
CA GLY A 282 -12.78 -15.16 7.53
C GLY A 282 -12.21 -16.59 7.40
N PRO A 283 -11.12 -16.76 6.63
CA PRO A 283 -10.43 -18.03 6.52
C PRO A 283 -9.98 -18.53 7.90
N ARG A 284 -10.18 -19.83 8.16
CA ARG A 284 -9.73 -20.53 9.37
C ARG A 284 -8.25 -20.85 9.28
#